data_df7a3cfb9bf57238b0519a3a9c6b8a7a
#
_entry.id   df7a3cfb9bf57238b0519a3a9c6b8a7a
#
_cell.length_a   1.000
_cell.length_b   1.000
_cell.length_c   1.000
_cell.angle_alpha   90.00
_cell.angle_beta   90.00
_cell.angle_gamma   90.00
#
_symmetry.space_group_name_H-M   'P 1'
#
loop_
_entity.id
_entity.type
_entity.pdbx_description
1 polymer ?
#
loop_
_entity_poly.entity_id
_entity_poly.type
_entity_poly.pdbx_seq_one_letter_code
_entity_poly.pdbx_strand_id
1 'polypeptide(L)'
;TAAQVQGLAAISVHEPGRARVAFGLIAPDNRFLYAPTAIYVARGPDAPARGPFLAPADSLEVRPAFRSRTSNAVEGELKAVYRARVPLPRPGRWLLLAVSAQDGRLVGATAPLAVRDQPRIPDVGDPAPRVATPTAADVGGDLAAIDTREPPSDMHRASLADVLGRRPVALLFATPALCRSRVCGPVADHDRV
;
A
#
# COMPACT_ATOMS: atom_id res chain seq x y z
N THR A 1 -4.86 31.59 -3.58
CA THR A 1 -3.91 30.46 -3.38
C THR A 1 -4.26 29.41 -4.39
N ALA A 2 -3.39 29.14 -5.39
CA ALA A 2 -3.64 28.08 -6.34
C ALA A 2 -3.76 26.76 -5.57
N ALA A 3 -4.82 26.03 -5.84
CA ALA A 3 -5.07 24.76 -5.22
C ALA A 3 -3.94 23.78 -5.62
N GLN A 4 -3.23 23.23 -4.64
CA GLN A 4 -2.03 22.43 -4.86
C GLN A 4 -2.37 20.95 -4.98
N VAL A 5 -1.70 20.27 -5.92
CA VAL A 5 -1.70 18.80 -5.98
C VAL A 5 -1.01 18.26 -4.73
N GLN A 6 -1.62 17.26 -4.10
CA GLN A 6 -1.08 16.62 -2.91
C GLN A 6 -0.47 15.26 -3.28
N GLY A 7 0.68 14.95 -2.68
CA GLY A 7 1.30 13.64 -2.74
C GLY A 7 0.90 12.81 -1.52
N LEU A 8 0.30 11.65 -1.74
CA LEU A 8 -0.06 10.70 -0.69
C LEU A 8 0.89 9.50 -0.75
N ALA A 9 1.74 9.32 0.26
CA ALA A 9 2.61 8.16 0.36
C ALA A 9 1.79 6.89 0.65
N ALA A 10 1.99 5.85 -0.15
CA ALA A 10 1.37 4.53 0.02
C ALA A 10 2.29 3.54 0.77
N ILE A 11 3.56 3.88 0.97
CA ILE A 11 4.53 3.13 1.77
C ILE A 11 5.06 4.06 2.85
N SER A 12 5.02 3.62 4.10
CA SER A 12 5.42 4.42 5.27
C SER A 12 6.79 4.05 5.85
N VAL A 13 7.33 2.88 5.48
CA VAL A 13 8.60 2.39 6.00
C VAL A 13 9.60 2.22 4.87
N HIS A 14 10.74 2.87 5.01
CA HIS A 14 11.87 2.75 4.09
C HIS A 14 13.14 2.49 4.88
N GLU A 15 14.04 1.69 4.30
CA GLU A 15 15.38 1.42 4.81
C GLU A 15 16.44 2.09 3.95
N PRO A 16 17.66 2.27 4.49
CA PRO A 16 18.78 2.76 3.69
C PRO A 16 19.06 1.84 2.49
N GLY A 17 19.33 2.45 1.33
CA GLY A 17 19.66 1.71 0.12
C GLY A 17 18.78 2.11 -1.07
N ARG A 18 18.45 1.15 -1.94
CA ARG A 18 17.50 1.34 -3.05
C ARG A 18 16.07 1.06 -2.58
N ALA A 19 15.44 2.08 -2.02
CA ALA A 19 14.08 1.97 -1.53
C ALA A 19 13.05 1.97 -2.67
N ARG A 20 12.01 1.15 -2.52
CA ARG A 20 10.78 1.27 -3.31
C ARG A 20 9.90 2.33 -2.67
N VAL A 21 9.51 3.33 -3.44
CA VAL A 21 8.49 4.31 -3.04
C VAL A 21 7.23 4.08 -3.85
N ALA A 22 6.08 4.17 -3.21
CA ALA A 22 4.77 4.16 -3.88
C ALA A 22 3.93 5.31 -3.35
N PHE A 23 3.18 5.98 -4.22
CA PHE A 23 2.42 7.16 -3.87
C PHE A 23 1.26 7.39 -4.84
N GLY A 24 0.27 8.17 -4.39
CA GLY A 24 -0.78 8.74 -5.21
C GLY A 24 -0.57 10.25 -5.39
N LEU A 25 -1.11 10.79 -6.47
CA LEU A 25 -1.26 12.24 -6.65
C LEU A 25 -2.74 12.58 -6.64
N ILE A 26 -3.11 13.56 -5.82
CA ILE A 26 -4.50 13.96 -5.61
C ILE A 26 -4.65 15.43 -6.00
N ALA A 27 -5.57 15.69 -6.89
CA ALA A 27 -5.96 17.05 -7.26
C ALA A 27 -6.78 17.72 -6.13
N PRO A 28 -6.92 19.04 -6.13
CA PRO A 28 -7.68 19.77 -5.12
C PRO A 28 -9.15 19.37 -5.00
N ASP A 29 -9.72 18.81 -6.05
CA ASP A 29 -11.07 18.27 -6.09
C ASP A 29 -11.17 16.79 -5.65
N ASN A 30 -10.14 16.28 -4.99
CA ASN A 30 -9.99 14.90 -4.52
C ASN A 30 -9.94 13.82 -5.62
N ARG A 31 -9.79 14.19 -6.88
CA ARG A 31 -9.54 13.21 -7.95
C ARG A 31 -8.09 12.74 -7.94
N PHE A 32 -7.87 11.45 -8.14
CA PHE A 32 -6.55 10.91 -8.40
C PHE A 32 -6.06 11.30 -9.80
N LEU A 33 -4.80 11.69 -9.88
CA LEU A 33 -4.14 12.07 -11.13
C LEU A 33 -3.28 10.91 -11.64
N TYR A 34 -3.38 10.64 -12.94
CA TYR A 34 -2.63 9.58 -13.63
C TYR A 34 -2.04 10.15 -14.91
N ALA A 35 -0.80 10.62 -14.84
CA ALA A 35 -0.09 11.15 -15.99
C ALA A 35 1.41 10.82 -15.88
N PRO A 36 2.19 10.97 -16.94
CA PRO A 36 3.64 10.77 -16.88
C PRO A 36 4.24 11.54 -15.71
N THR A 37 4.91 10.82 -14.81
CA THR A 37 5.42 11.37 -13.55
C THR A 37 6.86 10.93 -13.34
N ALA A 38 7.68 11.86 -12.88
CA ALA A 38 9.02 11.60 -12.38
C ALA A 38 9.14 12.10 -10.94
N ILE A 39 10.02 11.49 -10.17
CA ILE A 39 10.28 11.91 -8.80
C ILE A 39 11.73 12.32 -8.58
N TYR A 40 11.90 13.19 -7.61
CA TYR A 40 13.19 13.62 -7.08
C TYR A 40 13.18 13.38 -5.57
N VAL A 41 14.34 13.12 -5.00
CA VAL A 41 14.49 12.95 -3.54
C VAL A 41 15.60 13.85 -3.03
N ALA A 42 15.38 14.45 -1.86
CA ALA A 42 16.33 15.35 -1.21
C ALA A 42 16.30 15.16 0.31
N ARG A 43 17.35 15.62 1.01
CA ARG A 43 17.41 15.60 2.49
C ARG A 43 16.55 16.68 3.15
N GLY A 44 16.04 17.59 2.38
CA GLY A 44 15.21 18.71 2.80
C GLY A 44 14.98 19.68 1.65
N PRO A 45 14.22 20.75 1.87
CA PRO A 45 13.82 21.68 0.81
C PRO A 45 15.02 22.40 0.17
N ASP A 46 16.07 22.69 0.94
CA ASP A 46 17.25 23.42 0.48
C ASP A 46 18.42 22.50 0.08
N ALA A 47 18.22 21.18 0.15
CA ALA A 47 19.24 20.21 -0.19
C ALA A 47 19.21 19.85 -1.69
N PRO A 48 20.36 19.54 -2.31
CA PRO A 48 20.39 19.09 -3.69
C PRO A 48 19.46 17.89 -3.92
N ALA A 49 18.57 18.02 -4.90
CA ALA A 49 17.67 16.95 -5.29
C ALA A 49 18.37 15.97 -6.22
N ARG A 50 18.08 14.68 -6.05
CA ARG A 50 18.51 13.58 -6.91
C ARG A 50 17.33 13.10 -7.74
N GLY A 51 17.53 12.91 -9.03
CA GLY A 51 16.53 12.50 -10.00
C GLY A 51 16.86 13.07 -11.38
N PRO A 52 15.93 12.98 -12.36
CA PRO A 52 14.61 12.37 -12.23
C PRO A 52 14.66 10.83 -12.15
N PHE A 53 13.76 10.25 -11.36
CA PHE A 53 13.46 8.83 -11.39
C PHE A 53 12.06 8.67 -11.96
N LEU A 54 11.90 7.91 -13.04
CA LEU A 54 10.60 7.66 -13.64
C LEU A 54 9.71 6.89 -12.66
N ALA A 55 8.46 7.32 -12.54
CA ALA A 55 7.47 6.71 -11.69
C ALA A 55 6.24 6.31 -12.52
N PRO A 56 6.24 5.13 -13.16
CA PRO A 56 5.06 4.63 -13.84
C PRO A 56 3.93 4.40 -12.84
N ALA A 57 2.69 4.57 -13.31
CA ALA A 57 1.50 4.22 -12.57
C ALA A 57 1.18 2.74 -12.81
N ASP A 58 1.29 1.94 -11.77
CA ASP A 58 0.87 0.54 -11.82
C ASP A 58 -0.64 0.46 -11.60
N SER A 59 -1.38 -0.16 -12.52
CA SER A 59 -2.82 -0.33 -12.43
C SER A 59 -3.21 -1.22 -11.25
N LEU A 60 -4.25 -0.81 -10.54
CA LEU A 60 -4.94 -1.59 -9.52
C LEU A 60 -6.26 -2.18 -10.05
N GLU A 61 -6.47 -2.18 -11.36
CA GLU A 61 -7.64 -2.80 -11.97
C GLU A 61 -7.65 -4.29 -11.75
N VAL A 62 -8.75 -4.78 -11.21
CA VAL A 62 -8.97 -6.20 -10.96
C VAL A 62 -9.60 -6.83 -12.19
N ARG A 63 -9.00 -7.93 -12.69
CA ARG A 63 -9.59 -8.69 -13.79
C ARG A 63 -11.00 -9.17 -13.42
N PRO A 64 -11.93 -9.26 -14.38
CA PRO A 64 -13.32 -9.64 -14.12
C PRO A 64 -13.49 -10.92 -13.29
N ALA A 65 -12.63 -11.93 -13.51
CA ALA A 65 -12.66 -13.20 -12.80
C ALA A 65 -12.34 -13.08 -11.29
N PHE A 66 -11.68 -11.98 -10.87
CA PHE A 66 -11.26 -11.75 -9.49
C PHE A 66 -12.00 -10.58 -8.84
N ARG A 67 -13.06 -10.07 -9.47
CA ARG A 67 -13.86 -9.00 -8.88
C ARG A 67 -14.66 -9.52 -7.71
N SER A 68 -14.57 -8.82 -6.58
CA SER A 68 -15.42 -9.10 -5.43
C SER A 68 -16.90 -8.83 -5.74
N ARG A 69 -17.79 -9.69 -5.24
CA ARG A 69 -19.25 -9.48 -5.31
C ARG A 69 -19.73 -8.46 -4.27
N THR A 70 -18.94 -8.22 -3.24
CA THR A 70 -19.28 -7.38 -2.08
C THR A 70 -18.47 -6.08 -2.02
N SER A 71 -17.88 -5.66 -3.13
CA SER A 71 -17.09 -4.42 -3.16
C SER A 71 -18.00 -3.19 -3.04
N ASN A 72 -17.82 -2.41 -1.96
CA ASN A 72 -18.43 -1.10 -1.77
C ASN A 72 -17.66 0.01 -2.52
N ALA A 73 -17.20 -0.28 -3.74
CA ALA A 73 -16.42 0.64 -4.55
C ALA A 73 -17.20 1.93 -4.84
N VAL A 74 -16.67 3.05 -4.39
CA VAL A 74 -17.21 4.37 -4.64
C VAL A 74 -16.62 4.92 -5.94
N GLU A 75 -17.41 5.62 -6.75
CA GLU A 75 -16.91 6.40 -7.89
C GLU A 75 -15.82 7.39 -7.44
N GLY A 76 -14.71 7.46 -8.17
CA GLY A 76 -13.55 8.30 -7.82
C GLY A 76 -12.39 7.55 -7.18
N GLU A 77 -12.44 6.24 -7.15
CA GLU A 77 -11.47 5.37 -6.52
C GLU A 77 -10.07 5.38 -7.15
N LEU A 78 -9.09 5.05 -6.29
CA LEU A 78 -7.70 4.83 -6.68
C LEU A 78 -7.59 3.69 -7.71
N LYS A 79 -7.29 4.02 -8.97
CA LYS A 79 -7.17 3.08 -10.09
C LYS A 79 -5.75 2.60 -10.31
N ALA A 80 -4.77 3.32 -9.81
CA ALA A 80 -3.35 3.02 -9.96
C ALA A 80 -2.54 3.67 -8.85
N VAL A 81 -1.32 3.20 -8.63
CA VAL A 81 -0.32 3.83 -7.77
C VAL A 81 0.95 4.08 -8.55
N TYR A 82 1.55 5.23 -8.35
CA TYR A 82 2.89 5.48 -8.87
C TYR A 82 3.93 4.69 -8.10
N ARG A 83 4.92 4.15 -8.79
CA ARG A 83 6.00 3.37 -8.19
C ARG A 83 7.34 3.76 -8.78
N ALA A 84 8.33 3.95 -7.91
CA ALA A 84 9.72 4.14 -8.32
C ALA A 84 10.69 3.45 -7.34
N ARG A 85 11.92 3.22 -7.80
CA ARG A 85 13.04 2.82 -6.95
C ARG A 85 14.04 3.96 -6.90
N VAL A 86 14.31 4.45 -5.68
CA VAL A 86 15.17 5.62 -5.44
C VAL A 86 16.29 5.30 -4.45
N PRO A 87 17.47 5.92 -4.59
CA PRO A 87 18.53 5.77 -3.61
C PRO A 87 18.24 6.64 -2.38
N LEU A 88 18.06 6.01 -1.24
CA LEU A 88 17.94 6.64 0.07
C LEU A 88 19.08 6.13 0.97
N PRO A 89 20.35 6.52 0.75
CA PRO A 89 21.52 5.83 1.30
C PRO A 89 21.73 6.02 2.81
N ARG A 90 20.98 6.87 3.47
CA ARG A 90 21.14 7.17 4.89
C ARG A 90 19.79 7.28 5.60
N PRO A 91 19.69 6.88 6.86
CA PRO A 91 18.50 7.06 7.66
C PRO A 91 18.19 8.53 7.91
N GLY A 92 16.99 8.79 8.37
CA GLY A 92 16.47 10.12 8.69
C GLY A 92 15.35 10.57 7.76
N ARG A 93 15.06 11.87 7.82
CA ARG A 93 13.99 12.49 7.01
C ARG A 93 14.52 12.81 5.61
N TRP A 94 13.70 12.46 4.64
CA TRP A 94 13.86 12.79 3.23
C TRP A 94 12.59 13.48 2.73
N LEU A 95 12.73 14.18 1.63
CA LEU A 95 11.62 14.80 0.91
C LEU A 95 11.57 14.17 -0.48
N LEU A 96 10.39 13.71 -0.86
CA LEU A 96 10.05 13.33 -2.22
C LEU A 96 9.36 14.53 -2.88
N LEU A 97 9.78 14.87 -4.09
CA LEU A 97 9.06 15.76 -5.00
C LEU A 97 8.62 14.94 -6.20
N ALA A 98 7.32 14.79 -6.40
CA ALA A 98 6.75 14.27 -7.64
C ALA A 98 6.48 15.42 -8.60
N VAL A 99 6.88 15.26 -9.85
CA VAL A 99 6.60 16.20 -10.95
C VAL A 99 5.82 15.44 -12.01
N SER A 100 4.62 15.86 -12.27
CA SER A 100 3.66 15.20 -13.17
C SER A 100 3.24 16.14 -14.30
N ALA A 101 3.17 15.60 -15.52
CA ALA A 101 2.70 16.35 -16.69
C ALA A 101 1.16 16.26 -16.78
N GLN A 102 0.46 17.31 -16.36
CA GLN A 102 -1.00 17.39 -16.37
C GLN A 102 -1.46 18.45 -17.38
N ASP A 103 -2.23 18.07 -18.39
CA ASP A 103 -2.83 18.97 -19.37
C ASP A 103 -1.83 20.00 -19.96
N GLY A 104 -0.65 19.50 -20.33
CA GLY A 104 0.43 20.33 -20.91
C GLY A 104 1.19 21.20 -19.90
N ARG A 105 0.94 21.07 -18.61
CA ARG A 105 1.64 21.77 -17.53
C ARG A 105 2.34 20.79 -16.61
N LEU A 106 3.45 21.22 -15.99
CA LEU A 106 4.09 20.47 -14.93
C LEU A 106 3.50 20.91 -13.59
N VAL A 107 3.01 19.92 -12.83
CA VAL A 107 2.55 20.12 -11.46
C VAL A 107 3.45 19.35 -10.50
N GLY A 108 3.76 19.96 -9.36
CA GLY A 108 4.61 19.37 -8.33
C GLY A 108 3.83 19.06 -7.07
N ALA A 109 4.14 17.92 -6.45
CA ALA A 109 3.65 17.55 -5.14
C ALA A 109 4.79 17.01 -4.28
N THR A 110 4.82 17.37 -3.01
CA THR A 110 5.83 16.88 -2.07
C THR A 110 5.24 15.93 -1.05
N ALA A 111 6.03 14.95 -0.62
CA ALA A 111 5.70 14.07 0.47
C ALA A 111 6.95 13.79 1.34
N PRO A 112 6.81 13.74 2.67
CA PRO A 112 7.90 13.33 3.53
C PRO A 112 8.12 11.83 3.43
N LEU A 113 9.39 11.40 3.45
CA LEU A 113 9.80 10.01 3.58
C LEU A 113 10.61 9.85 4.87
N ALA A 114 10.29 8.82 5.65
CA ALA A 114 11.07 8.41 6.80
C ALA A 114 11.90 7.18 6.45
N VAL A 115 13.22 7.28 6.59
CA VAL A 115 14.16 6.18 6.39
C VAL A 115 14.70 5.78 7.75
N ARG A 116 14.60 4.50 8.11
CA ARG A 116 15.00 3.96 9.41
C ARG A 116 16.02 2.84 9.23
N ASP A 117 17.07 2.81 10.04
CA ASP A 117 18.06 1.73 10.02
C ASP A 117 17.49 0.39 10.47
N GLN A 118 16.56 0.45 11.41
CA GLN A 118 15.93 -0.73 11.99
C GLN A 118 14.42 -0.48 12.08
N PRO A 119 13.66 -0.87 11.07
CA PRO A 119 12.21 -0.85 11.17
C PRO A 119 11.77 -1.83 12.27
N ARG A 120 10.67 -1.51 12.95
CA ARG A 120 10.09 -2.40 13.97
C ARG A 120 9.29 -3.57 13.38
N ILE A 121 9.47 -3.82 12.11
CA ILE A 121 8.84 -4.91 11.36
C ILE A 121 9.93 -5.88 10.92
N PRO A 122 9.66 -7.19 10.90
CA PRO A 122 10.59 -8.17 10.36
C PRO A 122 10.94 -7.89 8.90
N ASP A 123 12.20 -8.04 8.54
CA ASP A 123 12.67 -8.00 7.16
C ASP A 123 12.64 -9.39 6.51
N VAL A 124 12.92 -9.44 5.22
CA VAL A 124 13.02 -10.70 4.49
C VAL A 124 14.17 -11.54 5.04
N GLY A 125 13.83 -12.72 5.55
CA GLY A 125 14.78 -13.63 6.19
C GLY A 125 14.72 -13.61 7.71
N ASP A 126 14.07 -12.63 8.32
CA ASP A 126 13.86 -12.57 9.76
C ASP A 126 12.80 -13.58 10.22
N PRO A 127 12.90 -14.08 11.46
CA PRO A 127 11.86 -14.89 12.03
C PRO A 127 10.54 -14.12 12.14
N ALA A 128 9.47 -14.67 11.62
CA ALA A 128 8.15 -14.09 11.77
C ALA A 128 7.68 -14.16 13.24
N PRO A 129 7.06 -13.10 13.77
CA PRO A 129 6.55 -13.11 15.14
C PRO A 129 5.44 -14.15 15.32
N ARG A 130 5.49 -14.91 16.40
CA ARG A 130 4.43 -15.85 16.78
C ARG A 130 3.27 -15.09 17.39
N VAL A 131 2.23 -14.89 16.62
CA VAL A 131 1.01 -14.19 17.04
C VAL A 131 -0.16 -15.15 16.95
N ALA A 132 -0.93 -15.27 18.02
CA ALA A 132 -2.21 -15.98 18.00
C ALA A 132 -3.22 -15.15 17.18
N THR A 133 -3.67 -15.70 16.06
CA THR A 133 -4.78 -15.13 15.31
C THR A 133 -6.07 -15.86 15.67
N PRO A 134 -7.21 -15.17 15.77
CA PRO A 134 -8.48 -15.78 16.14
C PRO A 134 -8.88 -16.91 15.19
N THR A 135 -9.41 -18.00 15.74
CA THR A 135 -9.92 -19.15 15.00
C THR A 135 -11.41 -19.33 15.22
N ALA A 136 -12.05 -20.18 14.39
CA ALA A 136 -13.44 -20.54 14.54
C ALA A 136 -13.75 -21.14 15.94
N ALA A 137 -12.79 -21.87 16.52
CA ALA A 137 -12.94 -22.46 17.86
C ALA A 137 -12.98 -21.38 18.96
N ASP A 138 -12.19 -20.31 18.82
CA ASP A 138 -12.13 -19.23 19.81
C ASP A 138 -13.44 -18.44 19.91
N VAL A 139 -14.26 -18.46 18.85
CA VAL A 139 -15.56 -17.76 18.77
C VAL A 139 -16.75 -18.73 18.78
N GLY A 140 -16.55 -19.99 19.17
CA GLY A 140 -17.63 -20.98 19.24
C GLY A 140 -18.31 -21.27 17.89
N GLY A 141 -17.62 -21.02 16.76
CA GLY A 141 -18.13 -21.19 15.40
C GLY A 141 -18.79 -19.94 14.81
N ASP A 142 -18.97 -18.87 15.58
CA ASP A 142 -19.51 -17.60 15.09
C ASP A 142 -18.41 -16.81 14.33
N LEU A 143 -18.19 -17.20 13.07
CA LEU A 143 -17.19 -16.56 12.23
C LEU A 143 -17.45 -15.08 11.96
N ALA A 144 -18.69 -14.60 12.05
CA ALA A 144 -19.02 -13.20 11.84
C ALA A 144 -18.40 -12.28 12.91
N ALA A 145 -18.04 -12.82 14.06
CA ALA A 145 -17.34 -12.08 15.10
C ALA A 145 -15.87 -11.74 14.74
N ILE A 146 -15.25 -12.47 13.81
CA ILE A 146 -13.83 -12.33 13.44
C ILE A 146 -13.60 -12.16 11.93
N ASP A 147 -14.63 -12.28 11.11
CA ASP A 147 -14.56 -12.10 9.67
C ASP A 147 -15.68 -11.19 9.19
N THR A 148 -15.30 -10.11 8.51
CA THR A 148 -16.25 -9.15 7.96
C THR A 148 -16.75 -9.52 6.56
N ARG A 149 -16.41 -10.70 6.05
CA ARG A 149 -16.90 -11.18 4.75
C ARG A 149 -18.31 -11.74 4.87
N GLU A 150 -19.04 -11.70 3.77
CA GLU A 150 -20.36 -12.30 3.65
C GLU A 150 -20.44 -13.18 2.39
N PRO A 151 -20.50 -14.52 2.52
CA PRO A 151 -20.33 -15.28 3.76
C PRO A 151 -18.89 -15.22 4.31
N PRO A 152 -18.69 -15.47 5.63
CA PRO A 152 -17.35 -15.56 6.22
C PRO A 152 -16.46 -16.59 5.52
N SER A 153 -15.16 -16.36 5.54
CA SER A 153 -14.19 -17.24 4.91
C SER A 153 -13.87 -18.46 5.77
N ASP A 154 -13.27 -19.47 5.16
CA ASP A 154 -12.77 -20.65 5.87
C ASP A 154 -11.29 -20.52 6.30
N MET A 155 -10.70 -19.31 6.19
CA MET A 155 -9.32 -19.04 6.55
C MET A 155 -9.04 -19.11 8.06
N HIS A 156 -10.08 -19.11 8.90
CA HIS A 156 -10.00 -19.14 10.36
C HIS A 156 -9.92 -20.56 10.96
N ARG A 157 -9.38 -21.55 10.22
CA ARG A 157 -9.24 -22.93 10.69
C ARG A 157 -8.05 -23.15 11.62
N ALA A 158 -7.03 -22.28 11.53
CA ALA A 158 -5.81 -22.41 12.31
C ALA A 158 -5.27 -21.04 12.69
N SER A 159 -4.66 -20.95 13.88
CA SER A 159 -3.94 -19.75 14.28
C SER A 159 -2.57 -19.69 13.61
N LEU A 160 -2.10 -18.48 13.31
CA LEU A 160 -0.75 -18.24 12.79
C LEU A 160 0.29 -18.90 13.73
N ALA A 161 0.15 -18.75 15.02
CA ALA A 161 1.05 -19.34 16.01
C ALA A 161 1.20 -20.85 15.89
N ASP A 162 0.15 -21.55 15.46
CA ASP A 162 0.13 -23.02 15.37
C ASP A 162 0.77 -23.55 14.07
N VAL A 163 0.68 -22.77 12.99
CA VAL A 163 1.14 -23.21 11.67
C VAL A 163 2.53 -22.68 11.29
N LEU A 164 2.98 -21.62 11.98
CA LEU A 164 4.24 -20.97 11.70
C LEU A 164 5.44 -21.94 11.93
N GLY A 165 6.31 -22.04 10.91
CA GLY A 165 7.47 -22.95 10.91
C GLY A 165 7.14 -24.41 10.61
N ARG A 166 5.85 -24.78 10.44
CA ARG A 166 5.41 -26.14 10.08
C ARG A 166 5.12 -26.28 8.58
N ARG A 167 4.71 -25.20 7.94
CA ARG A 167 4.38 -25.12 6.52
C ARG A 167 4.53 -23.69 6.02
N PRO A 168 4.65 -23.44 4.70
CA PRO A 168 4.53 -22.11 4.14
C PRO A 168 3.18 -21.47 4.52
N VAL A 169 3.20 -20.18 4.89
CA VAL A 169 2.03 -19.44 5.31
C VAL A 169 1.99 -18.10 4.56
N ALA A 170 0.84 -17.79 3.96
CA ALA A 170 0.51 -16.44 3.54
C ALA A 170 -0.40 -15.81 4.61
N LEU A 171 0.00 -14.67 5.18
CA LEU A 171 -0.78 -13.94 6.17
C LEU A 171 -1.43 -12.71 5.50
N LEU A 172 -2.75 -12.67 5.49
CA LEU A 172 -3.52 -11.57 4.95
C LEU A 172 -4.10 -10.70 6.07
N PHE A 173 -3.85 -9.39 5.99
CA PHE A 173 -4.53 -8.39 6.80
C PHE A 173 -5.60 -7.72 5.96
N ALA A 174 -6.87 -8.03 6.22
CA ALA A 174 -7.98 -7.51 5.45
C ALA A 174 -9.23 -7.27 6.31
N THR A 175 -10.01 -6.27 5.94
CA THR A 175 -11.34 -5.98 6.50
C THR A 175 -12.33 -5.75 5.34
N PRO A 176 -12.72 -6.79 4.60
CA PRO A 176 -13.42 -6.64 3.31
C PRO A 176 -14.69 -5.78 3.37
N ALA A 177 -15.54 -5.95 4.36
CA ALA A 177 -16.77 -5.18 4.49
C ALA A 177 -16.56 -3.70 4.86
N LEU A 178 -15.43 -3.38 5.50
CA LEU A 178 -15.12 -2.02 5.97
C LEU A 178 -14.17 -1.28 5.02
N CYS A 179 -13.68 -1.98 4.00
CA CYS A 179 -12.74 -1.43 3.05
C CYS A 179 -13.46 -0.64 1.96
N ARG A 180 -13.08 0.63 1.80
CA ARG A 180 -13.57 1.49 0.72
C ARG A 180 -12.82 1.31 -0.60
N SER A 181 -11.82 0.44 -0.64
CA SER A 181 -11.02 0.17 -1.83
C SER A 181 -11.52 -1.05 -2.59
N ARG A 182 -11.47 -0.99 -3.92
CA ARG A 182 -11.81 -2.13 -4.81
C ARG A 182 -10.92 -3.36 -4.63
N VAL A 183 -9.77 -3.22 -3.98
CA VAL A 183 -8.76 -4.28 -3.92
C VAL A 183 -8.91 -5.19 -2.71
N CYS A 184 -9.56 -4.77 -1.64
CA CYS A 184 -9.63 -5.56 -0.40
C CYS A 184 -10.44 -6.85 -0.57
N GLY A 185 -11.59 -6.78 -1.23
CA GLY A 185 -12.39 -7.96 -1.54
C GLY A 185 -11.65 -8.94 -2.45
N PRO A 186 -11.18 -8.50 -3.64
CA PRO A 186 -10.43 -9.34 -4.57
C PRO A 186 -9.17 -9.97 -3.99
N VAL A 187 -8.41 -9.25 -3.16
CA VAL A 187 -7.24 -9.81 -2.48
C VAL A 187 -7.65 -10.94 -1.55
N ALA A 188 -8.69 -10.71 -0.72
CA ALA A 188 -9.20 -11.75 0.17
C ALA A 188 -9.82 -12.95 -0.57
N ASP A 189 -10.35 -12.76 -1.78
CA ASP A 189 -10.92 -13.83 -2.61
C ASP A 189 -9.83 -14.62 -3.35
N HIS A 190 -8.72 -13.97 -3.70
CA HIS A 190 -7.63 -14.63 -4.45
C HIS A 190 -6.79 -15.57 -3.60
N ASP A 191 -6.65 -15.32 -2.31
CA ASP A 191 -5.91 -16.17 -1.38
C ASP A 191 -6.60 -17.53 -1.10
N ARG A 192 -7.73 -17.82 -1.76
CA ARG A 192 -8.49 -19.07 -1.63
C ARG A 192 -8.18 -20.10 -2.74
N VAL A 193 -7.26 -19.80 -3.65
CA VAL A 193 -6.90 -20.69 -4.78
C VAL A 193 -5.62 -21.47 -4.48
#